data_f50fda2d7453225cca98e3e934c1bddb
#
_entry.id   f50fda2d7453225cca98e3e934c1bddb
#
_cell.length_a   1.000
_cell.length_b   1.000
_cell.length_c   1.000
_cell.angle_alpha   90.00
_cell.angle_beta   90.00
_cell.angle_gamma   90.00
#
_symmetry.space_group_name_H-M   'P 1'
#
loop_
_entity.id
_entity.type
_entity.pdbx_description
1 polymer ?
#
loop_
_entity_poly.entity_id
_entity_poly.type
_entity_poly.pdbx_seq_one_letter_code
_entity_poly.pdbx_strand_id
1 'polypeptide(L)'
;MDFQKFQHLVEHRTGFRTMEDPMASGEYFSDSCGDMYTYYLKVGPGDVIEDISYFTTGCGFGTATCSLLVELARGKTIDEALAITDADIEAALGGYPEKKKDYPERSRIALQTAIDDYKQKRAAGTITDAMLEAARASAAVASLATQNGNGKTSQDENESAGPRIIGNDGGKLTISLR
;
A
#
# COMPACT_ATOMS: atom_id res chain seq x y z
N MET A 1 -3.29 17.62 -12.93
CA MET A 1 -3.60 16.38 -12.17
C MET A 1 -4.48 15.47 -13.00
N ASP A 2 -4.09 14.24 -13.16
CA ASP A 2 -4.92 13.20 -13.76
C ASP A 2 -5.95 12.71 -12.73
N PHE A 3 -7.20 13.11 -12.90
CA PHE A 3 -8.26 12.83 -11.95
C PHE A 3 -8.67 11.34 -11.96
N GLN A 4 -8.63 10.69 -13.12
CA GLN A 4 -8.97 9.26 -13.23
C GLN A 4 -7.92 8.40 -12.51
N LYS A 5 -6.64 8.72 -12.72
CA LYS A 5 -5.54 8.06 -12.00
C LYS A 5 -5.61 8.30 -10.49
N PHE A 6 -5.87 9.53 -10.07
CA PHE A 6 -6.05 9.86 -8.66
C PHE A 6 -7.18 9.04 -8.03
N GLN A 7 -8.34 9.00 -8.66
CA GLN A 7 -9.49 8.22 -8.18
C GLN A 7 -9.14 6.73 -8.07
N HIS A 8 -8.52 6.16 -9.10
CA HIS A 8 -8.08 4.77 -9.10
C HIS A 8 -7.15 4.47 -7.92
N LEU A 9 -6.14 5.31 -7.67
CA LEU A 9 -5.18 5.12 -6.56
C LEU A 9 -5.86 5.20 -5.18
N VAL A 10 -6.86 6.06 -5.01
CA VAL A 10 -7.61 6.18 -3.75
C VAL A 10 -8.54 4.99 -3.54
N GLU A 11 -9.17 4.48 -4.58
CA GLU A 11 -10.10 3.34 -4.50
C GLU A 11 -9.37 2.02 -4.29
N HIS A 12 -8.33 1.75 -5.09
CA HIS A 12 -7.59 0.48 -5.05
C HIS A 12 -6.55 0.41 -3.96
N ARG A 13 -6.02 1.54 -3.51
CA ARG A 13 -5.05 1.65 -2.41
C ARG A 13 -3.89 0.66 -2.54
N THR A 14 -3.25 0.61 -3.72
CA THR A 14 -2.16 -0.31 -4.01
C THR A 14 -1.10 -0.29 -2.91
N GLY A 15 -0.90 -1.42 -2.23
CA GLY A 15 0.06 -1.55 -1.13
C GLY A 15 -0.40 -1.03 0.22
N PHE A 16 -1.65 -0.58 0.40
CA PHE A 16 -2.17 -0.15 1.69
C PHE A 16 -2.38 -1.34 2.63
N ARG A 17 -1.39 -1.65 3.41
CA ARG A 17 -1.41 -2.67 4.46
C ARG A 17 -0.21 -2.52 5.38
N THR A 18 -0.32 -2.97 6.61
CA THR A 18 0.83 -3.25 7.47
C THR A 18 1.50 -4.56 7.03
N MET A 19 2.80 -4.67 7.26
CA MET A 19 3.56 -5.89 6.98
C MET A 19 3.99 -6.49 8.31
N GLU A 20 3.69 -7.78 8.56
CA GLU A 20 3.97 -8.40 9.87
C GLU A 20 5.46 -8.53 10.14
N ASP A 21 6.25 -8.94 9.12
CA ASP A 21 7.70 -9.13 9.25
C ASP A 21 8.45 -8.30 8.21
N PRO A 22 8.46 -6.96 8.30
CA PRO A 22 9.22 -6.14 7.38
C PRO A 22 10.73 -6.28 7.68
N MET A 23 11.56 -6.35 6.64
CA MET A 23 13.00 -6.24 6.81
C MET A 23 13.40 -4.84 7.28
N ALA A 24 12.69 -3.85 6.79
CA ALA A 24 12.87 -2.46 7.19
C ALA A 24 11.55 -1.71 7.18
N SER A 25 11.49 -0.67 7.99
CA SER A 25 10.35 0.24 8.04
C SER A 25 10.79 1.67 8.30
N GLY A 26 10.02 2.63 7.83
CA GLY A 26 10.27 4.05 8.07
C GLY A 26 8.99 4.82 8.20
N GLU A 27 9.03 5.83 9.04
CA GLU A 27 7.87 6.65 9.37
C GLU A 27 8.20 8.13 9.21
N TYR A 28 7.22 8.88 8.76
CA TYR A 28 7.22 10.33 8.76
C TYR A 28 5.89 10.85 9.32
N PHE A 29 5.97 11.73 10.30
CA PHE A 29 4.82 12.43 10.86
C PHE A 29 4.82 13.88 10.37
N SER A 30 3.70 14.32 9.81
CA SER A 30 3.53 15.68 9.33
C SER A 30 2.86 16.55 10.38
N ASP A 31 3.61 17.41 11.06
CA ASP A 31 3.10 18.34 12.07
C ASP A 31 2.02 19.29 11.53
N SER A 32 2.07 19.62 10.24
CA SER A 32 1.17 20.58 9.61
C SER A 32 -0.26 20.06 9.42
N CYS A 33 -0.46 18.74 9.29
CA CYS A 33 -1.78 18.13 9.10
C CYS A 33 -2.08 16.99 10.07
N GLY A 34 -1.11 16.58 10.91
CA GLY A 34 -1.27 15.46 11.84
C GLY A 34 -1.29 14.08 11.16
N ASP A 35 -0.88 14.02 9.89
CA ASP A 35 -0.88 12.76 9.14
C ASP A 35 0.41 11.98 9.36
N MET A 36 0.27 10.66 9.47
CA MET A 36 1.38 9.72 9.55
C MET A 36 1.52 8.94 8.25
N TYR A 37 2.76 8.69 7.85
CA TYR A 37 3.14 7.92 6.66
C TYR A 37 4.16 6.88 7.10
N THR A 38 3.86 5.60 6.90
CA THR A 38 4.76 4.49 7.25
C THR A 38 4.96 3.62 6.03
N TYR A 39 6.21 3.29 5.70
CA TYR A 39 6.54 2.30 4.66
C TYR A 39 7.19 1.07 5.28
N TYR A 40 6.91 -0.08 4.69
CA TYR A 40 7.46 -1.39 5.04
C TYR A 40 8.08 -2.01 3.80
N LEU A 41 9.28 -2.58 3.95
CA LEU A 41 10.07 -3.13 2.85
C LEU A 41 10.43 -4.58 3.10
N LYS A 42 10.35 -5.40 2.04
CA LYS A 42 11.08 -6.66 1.89
C LYS A 42 11.97 -6.54 0.66
N VAL A 43 13.24 -6.82 0.86
CA VAL A 43 14.29 -6.64 -0.16
C VAL A 43 14.88 -7.99 -0.49
N GLY A 44 15.07 -8.25 -1.76
CA GLY A 44 15.68 -9.47 -2.29
C GLY A 44 17.13 -9.26 -2.73
N PRO A 45 17.72 -10.31 -3.35
CA PRO A 45 19.08 -10.26 -3.88
C PRO A 45 19.29 -9.09 -4.84
N GLY A 46 20.47 -8.49 -4.80
CA GLY A 46 20.77 -7.30 -5.58
C GLY A 46 20.10 -6.04 -5.06
N ASP A 47 19.68 -6.06 -3.80
CA ASP A 47 19.00 -4.96 -3.13
C ASP A 47 17.70 -4.51 -3.84
N VAL A 48 17.00 -5.46 -4.50
CA VAL A 48 15.74 -5.21 -5.21
C VAL A 48 14.57 -5.24 -4.23
N ILE A 49 13.70 -4.26 -4.30
CA ILE A 49 12.46 -4.18 -3.50
C ILE A 49 11.46 -5.21 -4.05
N GLU A 50 11.39 -6.37 -3.41
CA GLU A 50 10.48 -7.46 -3.78
C GLU A 50 9.04 -7.20 -3.31
N ASP A 51 8.90 -6.61 -2.12
CA ASP A 51 7.60 -6.20 -1.60
C ASP A 51 7.72 -4.89 -0.85
N ILE A 52 6.75 -4.02 -1.09
CA ILE A 52 6.61 -2.71 -0.46
C ILE A 52 5.15 -2.47 -0.14
N SER A 53 4.89 -2.03 1.07
CA SER A 53 3.56 -1.62 1.51
C SER A 53 3.64 -0.36 2.34
N TYR A 54 2.49 0.25 2.58
CA TYR A 54 2.41 1.45 3.40
C TYR A 54 1.17 1.44 4.28
N PHE A 55 1.22 2.24 5.32
CA PHE A 55 0.08 2.67 6.11
C PHE A 55 0.11 4.20 6.22
N THR A 56 -1.04 4.84 6.17
CA THR A 56 -1.17 6.28 6.41
C THR A 56 -2.50 6.62 7.06
N THR A 57 -2.50 7.63 7.92
CA THR A 57 -3.71 8.27 8.45
C THR A 57 -4.17 9.44 7.59
N GLY A 58 -3.42 9.75 6.52
CA GLY A 58 -3.65 10.86 5.64
C GLY A 58 -4.93 10.76 4.80
N CYS A 59 -5.34 11.89 4.26
CA CYS A 59 -6.50 11.99 3.38
C CYS A 59 -6.29 11.28 2.02
N GLY A 60 -7.27 11.36 1.11
CA GLY A 60 -7.17 10.76 -0.22
C GLY A 60 -5.89 11.13 -1.00
N PHE A 61 -5.36 12.36 -0.85
CA PHE A 61 -4.07 12.73 -1.46
C PHE A 61 -2.90 11.98 -0.85
N GLY A 62 -2.88 11.81 0.47
CA GLY A 62 -1.87 10.99 1.14
C GLY A 62 -1.92 9.54 0.65
N THR A 63 -3.12 8.95 0.62
CA THR A 63 -3.34 7.59 0.12
C THR A 63 -2.91 7.43 -1.34
N ALA A 64 -3.34 8.34 -2.23
CA ALA A 64 -2.99 8.28 -3.65
C ALA A 64 -1.48 8.41 -3.87
N THR A 65 -0.82 9.33 -3.16
CA THR A 65 0.63 9.55 -3.27
C THR A 65 1.41 8.34 -2.79
N CYS A 66 1.02 7.74 -1.65
CA CYS A 66 1.66 6.53 -1.15
C CYS A 66 1.45 5.33 -2.10
N SER A 67 0.23 5.13 -2.61
CA SER A 67 -0.05 4.07 -3.60
C SER A 67 0.80 4.24 -4.85
N LEU A 68 0.90 5.46 -5.36
CA LEU A 68 1.72 5.78 -6.53
C LEU A 68 3.20 5.51 -6.28
N LEU A 69 3.72 5.90 -5.11
CA LEU A 69 5.13 5.67 -4.78
C LEU A 69 5.43 4.16 -4.61
N VAL A 70 4.49 3.37 -4.11
CA VAL A 70 4.59 1.90 -4.11
C VAL A 70 4.71 1.36 -5.53
N GLU A 71 3.90 1.84 -6.47
CA GLU A 71 3.97 1.43 -7.88
C GLU A 71 5.31 1.82 -8.52
N LEU A 72 5.82 3.01 -8.21
CA LEU A 72 7.10 3.50 -8.73
C LEU A 72 8.32 2.79 -8.15
N ALA A 73 8.27 2.36 -6.89
CA ALA A 73 9.42 1.79 -6.17
C ALA A 73 9.49 0.26 -6.24
N ARG A 74 8.38 -0.44 -6.42
CA ARG A 74 8.35 -1.90 -6.48
C ARG A 74 9.18 -2.43 -7.65
N GLY A 75 10.02 -3.42 -7.40
CA GLY A 75 10.91 -4.02 -8.40
C GLY A 75 12.14 -3.19 -8.75
N LYS A 76 12.31 -2.01 -8.15
CA LYS A 76 13.53 -1.22 -8.26
C LYS A 76 14.55 -1.64 -7.20
N THR A 77 15.81 -1.35 -7.45
CA THR A 77 16.82 -1.43 -6.40
C THR A 77 16.61 -0.32 -5.37
N ILE A 78 17.15 -0.50 -4.18
CA ILE A 78 17.14 0.50 -3.11
C ILE A 78 17.68 1.85 -3.58
N ASP A 79 18.75 1.86 -4.38
CA ASP A 79 19.34 3.10 -4.87
C ASP A 79 18.48 3.76 -5.97
N GLU A 80 17.87 2.98 -6.84
CA GLU A 80 16.89 3.50 -7.81
C GLU A 80 15.63 4.05 -7.13
N ALA A 81 15.17 3.42 -6.06
CA ALA A 81 14.04 3.92 -5.27
C ALA A 81 14.36 5.23 -4.55
N LEU A 82 15.59 5.38 -4.03
CA LEU A 82 16.08 6.64 -3.46
C LEU A 82 16.19 7.76 -4.49
N ALA A 83 16.43 7.43 -5.76
CA ALA A 83 16.54 8.42 -6.83
C ALA A 83 15.17 8.98 -7.29
N ILE A 84 14.06 8.41 -6.83
CA ILE A 84 12.71 8.94 -7.13
C ILE A 84 12.56 10.31 -6.49
N THR A 85 12.31 11.32 -7.31
CA THR A 85 12.16 12.72 -6.87
C THR A 85 10.69 13.10 -6.66
N ASP A 86 10.45 14.20 -5.97
CA ASP A 86 9.12 14.78 -5.82
C ASP A 86 8.52 15.13 -7.19
N ALA A 87 9.36 15.58 -8.14
CA ALA A 87 8.95 15.87 -9.50
C ALA A 87 8.51 14.62 -10.28
N ASP A 88 9.16 13.46 -10.05
CA ASP A 88 8.74 12.20 -10.67
C ASP A 88 7.37 11.76 -10.16
N ILE A 89 7.12 11.91 -8.86
CA ILE A 89 5.83 11.59 -8.23
C ILE A 89 4.75 12.55 -8.76
N GLU A 90 5.06 13.84 -8.83
CA GLU A 90 4.14 14.85 -9.35
C GLU A 90 3.82 14.58 -10.84
N ALA A 91 4.82 14.33 -11.66
CA ALA A 91 4.63 14.01 -13.07
C ALA A 91 3.80 12.75 -13.27
N ALA A 92 4.05 11.70 -12.46
CA ALA A 92 3.32 10.44 -12.54
C ALA A 92 1.83 10.57 -12.19
N LEU A 93 1.44 11.54 -11.34
CA LEU A 93 0.03 11.85 -11.05
C LEU A 93 -0.56 12.91 -12.04
N GLY A 94 0.27 13.50 -12.89
CA GLY A 94 -0.14 14.61 -13.76
C GLY A 94 -0.35 15.94 -13.00
N GLY A 95 0.38 16.13 -11.88
CA GLY A 95 0.37 17.33 -11.05
C GLY A 95 -0.44 17.23 -9.76
N TYR A 96 -0.26 18.19 -8.89
CA TYR A 96 -1.00 18.36 -7.63
C TYR A 96 -1.65 19.75 -7.56
N PRO A 97 -2.81 19.88 -6.89
CA PRO A 97 -3.34 21.20 -6.54
C PRO A 97 -2.34 21.97 -5.66
N GLU A 98 -2.31 23.30 -5.77
CA GLU A 98 -1.32 24.15 -5.08
C GLU A 98 -1.19 23.84 -3.57
N LYS A 99 -2.32 23.63 -2.89
CA LYS A 99 -2.38 23.32 -1.45
C LYS A 99 -1.96 21.89 -1.12
N LYS A 100 -1.56 21.08 -2.11
CA LYS A 100 -1.25 19.65 -1.99
C LYS A 100 0.13 19.29 -2.56
N LYS A 101 0.94 20.28 -2.91
CA LYS A 101 2.26 20.09 -3.52
C LYS A 101 3.32 19.50 -2.58
N ASP A 102 3.05 19.46 -1.29
CA ASP A 102 3.93 18.89 -0.27
C ASP A 102 3.72 17.38 -0.02
N TYR A 103 2.68 16.78 -0.61
CA TYR A 103 2.40 15.36 -0.43
C TYR A 103 3.47 14.42 -1.03
N PRO A 104 4.05 14.69 -2.22
CA PRO A 104 5.19 13.92 -2.74
C PRO A 104 6.35 13.87 -1.76
N GLU A 105 6.79 15.02 -1.25
CA GLU A 105 7.89 15.12 -0.29
C GLU A 105 7.64 14.31 0.98
N ARG A 106 6.46 14.43 1.59
CA ARG A 106 6.11 13.71 2.82
C ARG A 106 6.19 12.19 2.64
N SER A 107 5.62 11.70 1.54
CA SER A 107 5.63 10.27 1.21
C SER A 107 7.05 9.78 0.91
N ARG A 108 7.84 10.57 0.18
CA ARG A 108 9.23 10.25 -0.16
C ARG A 108 10.12 10.21 1.07
N ILE A 109 9.97 11.15 2.03
CA ILE A 109 10.74 11.13 3.27
C ILE A 109 10.46 9.85 4.07
N ALA A 110 9.21 9.43 4.18
CA ALA A 110 8.86 8.18 4.87
C ALA A 110 9.51 6.95 4.19
N LEU A 111 9.50 6.87 2.85
CA LEU A 111 10.18 5.81 2.12
C LEU A 111 11.71 5.87 2.32
N GLN A 112 12.30 7.06 2.25
CA GLN A 112 13.73 7.24 2.51
C GLN A 112 14.11 6.75 3.90
N THR A 113 13.32 7.06 4.93
CA THR A 113 13.53 6.57 6.31
C THR A 113 13.51 5.04 6.36
N ALA A 114 12.60 4.38 5.63
CA ALA A 114 12.57 2.91 5.54
C ALA A 114 13.81 2.34 4.84
N ILE A 115 14.29 3.01 3.80
CA ILE A 115 15.51 2.61 3.09
C ILE A 115 16.75 2.81 3.96
N ASP A 116 16.81 3.89 4.73
CA ASP A 116 17.91 4.15 5.66
C ASP A 116 17.96 3.09 6.77
N ASP A 117 16.79 2.69 7.31
CA ASP A 117 16.68 1.56 8.25
C ASP A 117 17.19 0.25 7.63
N TYR A 118 16.84 -0.03 6.38
CA TYR A 118 17.37 -1.17 5.63
C TYR A 118 18.89 -1.13 5.53
N LYS A 119 19.46 0.00 5.08
CA LYS A 119 20.92 0.15 4.93
C LYS A 119 21.67 0.01 6.25
N GLN A 120 21.13 0.55 7.33
CA GLN A 120 21.70 0.39 8.67
C GLN A 120 21.68 -1.09 9.14
N LYS A 121 20.57 -1.79 8.96
CA LYS A 121 20.44 -3.21 9.32
C LYS A 121 21.34 -4.12 8.48
N ARG A 122 21.53 -3.80 7.19
CA ARG A 122 22.49 -4.49 6.32
C ARG A 122 23.93 -4.29 6.81
N ALA A 123 24.31 -3.05 7.08
CA ALA A 123 25.66 -2.71 7.58
C ALA A 123 25.95 -3.36 8.94
N ALA A 124 24.94 -3.48 9.80
CA ALA A 124 25.03 -4.14 11.10
C ALA A 124 25.02 -5.69 11.00
N GLY A 125 24.80 -6.28 9.82
CA GLY A 125 24.69 -7.72 9.62
C GLY A 125 23.39 -8.34 10.14
N THR A 126 22.41 -7.52 10.53
CA THR A 126 21.10 -7.98 10.98
C THR A 126 20.28 -8.56 9.81
N ILE A 127 20.40 -7.96 8.62
CA ILE A 127 19.83 -8.49 7.39
C ILE A 127 20.96 -9.22 6.63
N THR A 128 20.79 -10.53 6.43
CA THR A 128 21.76 -11.40 5.77
C THR A 128 21.35 -11.72 4.33
N ASP A 129 22.30 -12.22 3.52
CA ASP A 129 22.01 -12.65 2.14
C ASP A 129 20.97 -13.78 2.11
N ALA A 130 20.99 -14.68 3.08
CA ALA A 130 19.98 -15.73 3.20
C ALA A 130 18.55 -15.18 3.39
N MET A 131 18.41 -14.06 4.11
CA MET A 131 17.12 -13.39 4.26
C MET A 131 16.66 -12.74 2.96
N LEU A 132 17.58 -12.19 2.15
CA LEU A 132 17.27 -11.63 0.83
C LEU A 132 16.76 -12.75 -0.11
N GLU A 133 17.43 -13.89 -0.15
CA GLU A 133 17.00 -15.04 -0.95
C GLU A 133 15.61 -15.56 -0.51
N ALA A 134 15.36 -15.64 0.79
CA ALA A 134 14.06 -16.03 1.33
C ALA A 134 12.94 -15.06 0.95
N ALA A 135 13.21 -13.75 0.96
CA ALA A 135 12.24 -12.73 0.55
C ALA A 135 11.86 -12.88 -0.93
N ARG A 136 12.84 -13.11 -1.80
CA ARG A 136 12.61 -13.37 -3.24
C ARG A 136 11.78 -14.62 -3.46
N ALA A 137 12.09 -15.70 -2.75
CA ALA A 137 11.33 -16.95 -2.84
C ALA A 137 9.86 -16.74 -2.44
N SER A 138 9.61 -16.01 -1.35
CA SER A 138 8.27 -15.69 -0.88
C SER A 138 7.49 -14.82 -1.87
N ALA A 139 8.13 -13.83 -2.48
CA ALA A 139 7.52 -12.97 -3.50
C ALA A 139 7.13 -13.77 -4.76
N ALA A 140 7.98 -14.71 -5.19
CA ALA A 140 7.70 -15.59 -6.31
C ALA A 140 6.47 -16.48 -6.06
N VAL A 141 6.35 -17.07 -4.87
CA VAL A 141 5.18 -17.89 -4.48
C VAL A 141 3.90 -17.05 -4.46
N ALA A 142 3.94 -15.84 -3.91
CA ALA A 142 2.80 -14.94 -3.88
C ALA A 142 2.33 -14.56 -5.30
N SER A 143 3.26 -14.32 -6.22
CA SER A 143 2.96 -14.04 -7.63
C SER A 143 2.28 -15.20 -8.35
N LEU A 144 2.72 -16.44 -8.11
CA LEU A 144 2.11 -17.64 -8.70
C LEU A 144 0.69 -17.88 -8.15
N ALA A 145 0.47 -17.64 -6.86
CA ALA A 145 -0.86 -17.78 -6.25
C ALA A 145 -1.88 -16.80 -6.85
N THR A 146 -1.46 -15.58 -7.18
CA THR A 146 -2.31 -14.57 -7.81
C THR A 146 -2.68 -14.94 -9.26
N GLN A 147 -1.78 -15.59 -9.99
CA GLN A 147 -2.04 -16.02 -11.38
C GLN A 147 -2.98 -17.22 -11.45
N ASN A 148 -2.96 -18.12 -10.47
CA ASN A 148 -3.84 -19.30 -10.43
C ASN A 148 -5.24 -18.99 -9.87
N GLY A 149 -5.47 -17.85 -9.25
CA GLY A 149 -6.77 -17.43 -8.68
C GLY A 149 -7.76 -16.88 -9.71
N ASN A 150 -7.38 -16.67 -10.97
CA ASN A 150 -8.23 -16.03 -11.99
C ASN A 150 -9.01 -17.04 -12.86
N GLY A 151 -9.27 -18.24 -12.36
CA GLY A 151 -9.94 -19.30 -13.12
C GLY A 151 -11.00 -20.06 -12.34
N LYS A 152 -11.95 -19.38 -11.65
CA LYS A 152 -13.27 -19.91 -11.30
C LYS A 152 -14.15 -18.80 -10.74
N THR A 153 -14.82 -18.06 -11.60
CA THR A 153 -16.12 -17.49 -11.27
C THR A 153 -17.12 -18.64 -11.32
N SER A 154 -17.31 -19.31 -10.20
CA SER A 154 -18.55 -20.04 -9.97
C SER A 154 -19.63 -19.00 -9.66
N GLN A 155 -20.39 -18.60 -10.69
CA GLN A 155 -21.77 -18.21 -10.49
C GLN A 155 -22.48 -19.45 -9.97
N ASP A 156 -22.79 -19.42 -8.68
CA ASP A 156 -23.89 -20.22 -8.14
C ASP A 156 -24.30 -19.60 -6.81
N GLU A 157 -25.49 -19.01 -6.87
CA GLU A 157 -26.50 -18.94 -5.83
C GLU A 157 -26.07 -18.48 -4.43
N ASN A 158 -26.18 -17.19 -4.20
CA ASN A 158 -26.59 -16.71 -2.90
C ASN A 158 -27.84 -15.82 -3.05
N GLU A 159 -28.99 -16.50 -3.10
CA GLU A 159 -30.27 -15.91 -2.81
C GLU A 159 -30.26 -15.45 -1.36
N SER A 160 -29.76 -14.23 -1.14
CA SER A 160 -29.85 -13.57 0.15
C SER A 160 -31.30 -13.25 0.43
N ALA A 161 -31.93 -14.08 1.24
CA ALA A 161 -33.19 -13.76 1.87
C ALA A 161 -33.03 -12.50 2.74
N GLY A 162 -33.33 -11.35 2.19
CA GLY A 162 -33.50 -10.12 2.94
C GLY A 162 -34.63 -10.27 3.96
N PRO A 163 -34.67 -9.45 5.03
CA PRO A 163 -35.70 -9.53 6.05
C PRO A 163 -37.08 -9.29 5.42
N ARG A 164 -37.97 -10.30 5.49
CA ARG A 164 -39.36 -10.18 5.07
C ARG A 164 -40.13 -9.45 6.20
N ILE A 165 -40.73 -8.34 5.81
CA ILE A 165 -41.69 -7.64 6.68
C ILE A 165 -42.99 -8.48 6.64
N ILE A 166 -43.33 -9.15 7.74
CA ILE A 166 -44.59 -9.81 7.93
C ILE A 166 -45.50 -8.86 8.71
N GLY A 167 -46.55 -8.42 8.03
CA GLY A 167 -47.76 -7.78 8.43
C GLY A 167 -47.84 -6.98 9.72
N ASN A 168 -48.42 -5.81 9.61
CA ASN A 168 -48.72 -4.91 10.72
C ASN A 168 -50.08 -5.32 11.31
N ASP A 169 -50.06 -6.01 12.45
CA ASP A 169 -51.22 -6.10 13.33
C ASP A 169 -50.87 -5.40 14.63
N GLY A 170 -51.40 -4.19 14.80
CA GLY A 170 -51.51 -3.55 16.12
C GLY A 170 -50.21 -3.06 16.74
N GLY A 171 -49.36 -2.30 16.06
CA GLY A 171 -48.44 -1.36 16.72
C GLY A 171 -47.16 -1.90 17.37
N LYS A 172 -46.72 -3.13 17.05
CA LYS A 172 -45.38 -3.62 17.46
C LYS A 172 -44.62 -4.23 16.27
N LEU A 173 -43.45 -3.64 16.00
CA LEU A 173 -42.49 -4.19 15.05
C LEU A 173 -41.71 -5.33 15.71
N THR A 174 -41.78 -6.54 15.18
CA THR A 174 -40.94 -7.66 15.61
C THR A 174 -39.99 -8.03 14.46
N ILE A 175 -38.70 -7.94 14.69
CA ILE A 175 -37.65 -8.37 13.76
C ILE A 175 -37.18 -9.75 14.21
N SER A 176 -37.33 -10.75 13.36
CA SER A 176 -36.74 -12.08 13.60
C SER A 176 -35.50 -12.26 12.75
N LEU A 177 -34.37 -12.45 13.41
CA LEU A 177 -33.09 -12.84 12.79
C LEU A 177 -32.98 -14.36 12.82
N ARG A 178 -32.77 -14.96 11.67
CA ARG A 178 -32.25 -16.32 11.55
C ARG A 178 -30.88 -16.28 10.94
#